data_78124890645c1a37e1f48e0002cd1719
#
_entry.id   78124890645c1a37e1f48e0002cd1719
#
_cell.length_a   1.000
_cell.length_b   1.000
_cell.length_c   1.000
_cell.angle_alpha   90.00
_cell.angle_beta   90.00
_cell.angle_gamma   90.00
#
_symmetry.space_group_name_H-M   'P 1'
#
loop_
_entity.id
_entity.type
_entity.pdbx_description
1 polymer ?
#
loop_
_entity_poly.entity_id
_entity_poly.type
_entity_poly.pdbx_seq_one_letter_code
_entity_poly.pdbx_strand_id
1 'polypeptide(L)'
;SNFNPCAIKDGRILLKKNDSDDFYTRLEQGRKPFGLYKPTVKEITMLSHYGYMQSTTAYQDLHDFFTQELNVAALDAHYWCQYIYEFENSNTDGNTSELIQKLQANIPAWNNYSHLGRLSVLLQNARNNATRMFCLGGHTPNETIKLLRDAQQAAQQNTRVGAKAKKVYPNDPCPCGSGKKYKKCCGKKH
;
A
#
# COMPACT_ATOMS: atom_id res chain seq x y z
N SER A 1 -24.53 -15.77 14.91
CA SER A 1 -24.19 -16.07 13.53
C SER A 1 -22.68 -16.09 13.38
N ASN A 2 -22.12 -17.27 13.12
CA ASN A 2 -20.68 -17.47 12.92
C ASN A 2 -20.25 -16.81 11.63
N PHE A 3 -19.75 -15.58 11.73
CA PHE A 3 -19.09 -14.90 10.63
C PHE A 3 -17.68 -15.50 10.49
N ASN A 4 -17.54 -16.52 9.66
CA ASN A 4 -16.21 -16.98 9.26
C ASN A 4 -15.97 -16.46 7.82
N PRO A 5 -15.40 -15.24 7.67
CA PRO A 5 -15.26 -14.59 6.37
C PRO A 5 -14.15 -15.22 5.52
N CYS A 6 -13.46 -16.22 6.05
CA CYS A 6 -12.31 -16.82 5.40
C CYS A 6 -12.56 -18.31 5.06
N ALA A 7 -12.08 -18.73 3.91
CA ALA A 7 -11.91 -20.13 3.56
C ALA A 7 -10.42 -20.44 3.36
N ILE A 8 -10.00 -21.67 3.60
CA ILE A 8 -8.66 -22.13 3.25
C ILE A 8 -8.78 -22.96 1.98
N LYS A 9 -8.11 -22.56 0.91
CA LYS A 9 -7.99 -23.30 -0.33
C LYS A 9 -6.52 -23.37 -0.74
N ASP A 10 -6.01 -24.57 -0.98
CA ASP A 10 -4.61 -24.81 -1.39
C ASP A 10 -3.57 -24.17 -0.45
N GLY A 11 -3.82 -24.22 0.88
CA GLY A 11 -2.96 -23.62 1.90
C GLY A 11 -3.02 -22.09 1.99
N ARG A 12 -3.96 -21.45 1.27
CA ARG A 12 -4.16 -19.99 1.29
C ARG A 12 -5.46 -19.63 2.00
N ILE A 13 -5.42 -18.56 2.79
CA ILE A 13 -6.61 -17.98 3.42
C ILE A 13 -7.31 -17.09 2.39
N LEU A 14 -8.56 -17.42 2.06
CA LEU A 14 -9.39 -16.69 1.10
C LEU A 14 -10.59 -16.08 1.81
N LEU A 15 -10.95 -14.85 1.45
CA LEU A 15 -12.20 -14.24 1.92
C LEU A 15 -13.40 -14.84 1.18
N LYS A 16 -14.40 -15.30 1.93
CA LYS A 16 -15.62 -15.93 1.39
C LYS A 16 -16.57 -15.00 0.60
N LYS A 17 -16.27 -13.72 0.52
CA LYS A 17 -17.17 -12.71 -0.06
C LYS A 17 -17.00 -12.60 -1.57
N ASN A 18 -17.61 -13.45 -2.32
CA ASN A 18 -17.67 -13.60 -3.79
C ASN A 18 -16.82 -14.76 -4.30
N ASP A 19 -17.49 -15.87 -4.54
CA ASP A 19 -16.93 -17.11 -5.06
C ASP A 19 -16.58 -17.06 -6.58
N SER A 20 -16.30 -15.90 -7.17
CA SER A 20 -15.86 -15.86 -8.55
C SER A 20 -14.34 -16.00 -8.62
N ASP A 21 -13.86 -16.99 -9.37
CA ASP A 21 -12.41 -17.17 -9.67
C ASP A 21 -11.80 -15.90 -10.26
N ASP A 22 -12.59 -15.04 -10.90
CA ASP A 22 -12.21 -13.75 -11.45
C ASP A 22 -11.81 -12.71 -10.37
N PHE A 23 -12.48 -12.68 -9.21
CA PHE A 23 -12.11 -11.78 -8.10
C PHE A 23 -10.70 -12.09 -7.56
N TYR A 24 -10.40 -13.36 -7.33
CA TYR A 24 -9.10 -13.78 -6.81
C TYR A 24 -7.98 -13.56 -7.83
N THR A 25 -8.26 -13.81 -9.09
CA THR A 25 -7.32 -13.58 -10.19
C THR A 25 -6.96 -12.10 -10.30
N ARG A 26 -7.95 -11.20 -10.26
CA ARG A 26 -7.72 -9.75 -10.27
C ARG A 26 -6.95 -9.28 -9.03
N LEU A 27 -7.28 -9.85 -7.86
CA LEU A 27 -6.59 -9.53 -6.61
C LEU A 27 -5.11 -9.96 -6.66
N GLU A 28 -4.82 -11.15 -7.17
CA GLU A 28 -3.44 -11.62 -7.34
C GLU A 28 -2.66 -10.78 -8.37
N GLN A 29 -3.30 -10.43 -9.46
CA GLN A 29 -2.69 -9.56 -10.49
C GLN A 29 -2.38 -8.16 -9.93
N GLY A 30 -3.30 -7.58 -9.15
CA GLY A 30 -3.11 -6.28 -8.51
C GLY A 30 -1.96 -6.25 -7.50
N ARG A 31 -1.69 -7.38 -6.83
CA ARG A 31 -0.61 -7.50 -5.83
C ARG A 31 0.77 -7.78 -6.43
N LYS A 32 0.83 -8.34 -7.64
CA LYS A 32 2.11 -8.74 -8.27
C LYS A 32 3.20 -7.68 -8.23
N PRO A 33 2.91 -6.39 -8.49
CA PRO A 33 3.94 -5.35 -8.48
C PRO A 33 4.57 -5.11 -7.11
N PHE A 34 3.87 -5.41 -6.01
CA PHE A 34 4.27 -5.04 -4.66
C PHE A 34 4.77 -6.23 -3.85
N GLY A 35 4.30 -7.44 -4.18
CA GLY A 35 4.44 -8.61 -3.32
C GLY A 35 3.56 -8.51 -2.06
N LEU A 36 3.81 -9.42 -1.12
CA LEU A 36 3.13 -9.39 0.18
C LEU A 36 3.96 -8.59 1.18
N TYR A 37 3.30 -7.74 1.95
CA TYR A 37 3.91 -7.07 3.09
C TYR A 37 4.40 -8.10 4.11
N LYS A 38 5.61 -7.90 4.59
CA LYS A 38 6.24 -8.75 5.61
C LYS A 38 6.37 -7.92 6.89
N PRO A 39 5.53 -8.15 7.91
CA PRO A 39 5.64 -7.42 9.17
C PRO A 39 6.96 -7.75 9.86
N THR A 40 7.53 -6.77 10.53
CA THR A 40 8.70 -6.95 11.39
C THR A 40 8.30 -7.67 12.67
N VAL A 41 9.27 -8.29 13.35
CA VAL A 41 9.03 -8.93 14.66
C VAL A 41 8.45 -7.91 15.67
N LYS A 42 8.94 -6.67 15.64
CA LYS A 42 8.42 -5.59 16.50
C LYS A 42 6.93 -5.32 16.23
N GLU A 43 6.52 -5.23 14.98
CA GLU A 43 5.11 -5.04 14.62
C GLU A 43 4.26 -6.23 15.05
N ILE A 44 4.72 -7.47 14.85
CA ILE A 44 4.00 -8.67 15.30
C ILE A 44 3.83 -8.64 16.82
N THR A 45 4.87 -8.29 17.57
CA THR A 45 4.82 -8.19 19.03
C THR A 45 3.83 -7.11 19.48
N MET A 46 3.86 -5.93 18.82
CA MET A 46 2.90 -4.85 19.13
C MET A 46 1.46 -5.26 18.81
N LEU A 47 1.24 -5.93 17.69
CA LEU A 47 -0.08 -6.46 17.31
C LEU A 47 -0.63 -7.46 18.33
N SER A 48 0.23 -8.29 18.92
CA SER A 48 -0.19 -9.28 19.93
C SER A 48 -0.58 -8.69 21.26
N HIS A 49 -0.11 -7.48 21.61
CA HIS A 49 -0.34 -6.86 22.93
C HIS A 49 -1.36 -5.73 22.92
N TYR A 50 -1.37 -4.90 21.87
CA TYR A 50 -2.09 -3.62 21.88
C TYR A 50 -3.05 -3.42 20.70
N GLY A 51 -3.07 -4.32 19.75
CA GLY A 51 -3.72 -4.08 18.45
C GLY A 51 -2.93 -3.11 17.57
N TYR A 52 -3.10 -3.26 16.27
CA TYR A 52 -2.34 -2.50 15.26
C TYR A 52 -2.58 -0.99 15.31
N MET A 53 -3.82 -0.57 15.57
CA MET A 53 -4.22 0.83 15.53
C MET A 53 -3.54 1.70 16.58
N GLN A 54 -3.32 1.17 17.78
CA GLN A 54 -2.70 1.90 18.88
C GLN A 54 -1.23 2.23 18.63
N SER A 55 -0.61 1.55 17.68
CA SER A 55 0.81 1.72 17.34
C SER A 55 1.06 2.75 16.23
N THR A 56 0.02 3.28 15.61
CA THR A 56 0.15 4.22 14.49
C THR A 56 -0.34 5.61 14.86
N THR A 57 0.48 6.63 14.59
CA THR A 57 0.16 8.03 14.89
C THR A 57 -1.14 8.47 14.22
N ALA A 58 -1.42 8.00 13.00
CA ALA A 58 -2.63 8.38 12.28
C ALA A 58 -3.92 7.92 12.97
N TYR A 59 -3.92 6.75 13.62
CA TYR A 59 -5.07 6.30 14.42
C TYR A 59 -5.09 6.89 15.82
N GLN A 60 -3.94 7.26 16.38
CA GLN A 60 -3.87 8.07 17.59
C GLN A 60 -4.49 9.45 17.36
N ASP A 61 -4.17 10.12 16.26
CA ASP A 61 -4.76 11.41 15.87
C ASP A 61 -6.30 11.33 15.70
N LEU A 62 -6.81 10.21 15.14
CA LEU A 62 -8.25 9.94 15.07
C LEU A 62 -8.88 9.73 16.44
N HIS A 63 -8.23 8.96 17.30
CA HIS A 63 -8.71 8.73 18.67
C HIS A 63 -8.75 10.05 19.46
N ASP A 64 -7.72 10.88 19.33
CA ASP A 64 -7.66 12.19 19.97
C ASP A 64 -8.72 13.13 19.43
N PHE A 65 -8.99 13.13 18.15
CA PHE A 65 -10.10 13.87 17.57
C PHE A 65 -11.45 13.47 18.18
N PHE A 66 -11.74 12.18 18.31
CA PHE A 66 -12.98 11.71 18.93
C PHE A 66 -13.07 12.09 20.41
N THR A 67 -11.99 11.95 21.15
CA THR A 67 -12.01 12.19 22.61
C THR A 67 -11.95 13.67 22.95
N GLN A 68 -11.11 14.45 22.29
CA GLN A 68 -10.82 15.84 22.65
C GLN A 68 -11.74 16.84 21.93
N GLU A 69 -12.01 16.62 20.63
CA GLU A 69 -12.82 17.55 19.85
C GLU A 69 -14.31 17.19 19.88
N LEU A 70 -14.66 15.90 19.89
CA LEU A 70 -16.05 15.42 19.92
C LEU A 70 -16.53 14.94 21.30
N ASN A 71 -15.67 14.98 22.32
CA ASN A 71 -15.97 14.55 23.68
C ASN A 71 -16.56 13.14 23.76
N VAL A 72 -16.10 12.24 22.89
CA VAL A 72 -16.49 10.83 22.90
C VAL A 72 -15.69 10.10 23.98
N ALA A 73 -16.33 9.18 24.72
CA ALA A 73 -15.63 8.37 25.72
C ALA A 73 -14.50 7.55 25.06
N ALA A 74 -13.38 7.38 25.77
CA ALA A 74 -12.18 6.75 25.19
C ALA A 74 -12.43 5.33 24.66
N LEU A 75 -13.31 4.55 25.30
CA LEU A 75 -13.68 3.22 24.84
C LEU A 75 -14.46 3.26 23.52
N ASP A 76 -15.39 4.20 23.39
CA ASP A 76 -16.17 4.39 22.18
C ASP A 76 -15.29 4.96 21.04
N ALA A 77 -14.36 5.86 21.38
CA ALA A 77 -13.38 6.36 20.42
C ALA A 77 -12.50 5.22 19.88
N HIS A 78 -12.08 4.30 20.73
CA HIS A 78 -11.36 3.11 20.32
C HIS A 78 -12.20 2.21 19.38
N TYR A 79 -13.48 2.00 19.72
CA TYR A 79 -14.40 1.27 18.85
C TYR A 79 -14.55 1.92 17.48
N TRP A 80 -14.69 3.25 17.42
CA TRP A 80 -14.79 3.97 16.15
C TRP A 80 -13.52 3.91 15.31
N CYS A 81 -12.34 3.98 15.94
CA CYS A 81 -11.07 3.80 15.25
C CYS A 81 -10.97 2.38 14.64
N GLN A 82 -11.40 1.35 15.38
CA GLN A 82 -11.43 -0.02 14.85
C GLN A 82 -12.43 -0.16 13.70
N TYR A 83 -13.61 0.39 13.84
CA TYR A 83 -14.61 0.39 12.78
C TYR A 83 -14.11 1.07 11.49
N ILE A 84 -13.43 2.22 11.63
CA ILE A 84 -12.80 2.92 10.51
C ILE A 84 -11.73 2.05 9.86
N TYR A 85 -10.88 1.40 10.65
CA TYR A 85 -9.84 0.52 10.12
C TYR A 85 -10.44 -0.64 9.30
N GLU A 86 -11.44 -1.31 9.83
CA GLU A 86 -12.11 -2.43 9.14
C GLU A 86 -12.82 -1.97 7.87
N PHE A 87 -13.48 -0.82 7.93
CA PHE A 87 -14.13 -0.21 6.77
C PHE A 87 -13.11 0.13 5.67
N GLU A 88 -12.05 0.86 6.00
CA GLU A 88 -11.02 1.27 5.05
C GLU A 88 -10.22 0.09 4.48
N ASN A 89 -10.00 -0.95 5.25
CA ASN A 89 -9.32 -2.17 4.79
C ASN A 89 -10.10 -2.87 3.67
N SER A 90 -11.43 -2.87 3.75
CA SER A 90 -12.33 -3.46 2.75
C SER A 90 -12.78 -2.50 1.65
N ASN A 91 -12.59 -1.19 1.84
CA ASN A 91 -13.03 -0.14 0.93
C ASN A 91 -12.05 0.00 -0.25
N THR A 92 -12.41 -0.57 -1.40
CA THR A 92 -11.58 -0.56 -2.61
C THR A 92 -11.81 0.65 -3.51
N ASP A 93 -12.96 1.30 -3.43
CA ASP A 93 -13.36 2.43 -4.28
C ASP A 93 -13.06 3.81 -3.66
N GLY A 94 -12.70 3.83 -2.37
CA GLY A 94 -12.39 5.07 -1.66
C GLY A 94 -13.61 5.89 -1.26
N ASN A 95 -14.83 5.37 -1.44
CA ASN A 95 -16.05 6.06 -1.04
C ASN A 95 -16.25 5.99 0.48
N THR A 96 -16.18 7.14 1.15
CA THR A 96 -16.34 7.26 2.62
C THR A 96 -17.71 7.77 3.04
N SER A 97 -18.66 7.95 2.11
CA SER A 97 -19.96 8.53 2.41
C SER A 97 -20.75 7.73 3.44
N GLU A 98 -20.77 6.40 3.31
CA GLU A 98 -21.45 5.52 4.26
C GLU A 98 -20.82 5.57 5.66
N LEU A 99 -19.49 5.60 5.73
CA LEU A 99 -18.75 5.76 6.98
C LEU A 99 -19.11 7.07 7.68
N ILE A 100 -19.08 8.19 6.93
CA ILE A 100 -19.41 9.52 7.47
C ILE A 100 -20.86 9.55 7.99
N GLN A 101 -21.82 9.04 7.23
CA GLN A 101 -23.22 8.97 7.64
C GLN A 101 -23.38 8.16 8.94
N LYS A 102 -22.69 7.03 9.05
CA LYS A 102 -22.75 6.20 10.25
C LYS A 102 -22.14 6.88 11.47
N LEU A 103 -21.01 7.56 11.31
CA LEU A 103 -20.40 8.36 12.38
C LEU A 103 -21.33 9.49 12.83
N GLN A 104 -21.90 10.24 11.90
CA GLN A 104 -22.83 11.34 12.19
C GLN A 104 -24.09 10.86 12.94
N ALA A 105 -24.63 9.72 12.57
CA ALA A 105 -25.84 9.17 13.21
C ALA A 105 -25.60 8.69 14.65
N ASN A 106 -24.35 8.36 15.02
CA ASN A 106 -24.05 7.73 16.31
C ASN A 106 -23.22 8.61 17.25
N ILE A 107 -22.68 9.74 16.78
CA ILE A 107 -21.90 10.67 17.61
C ILE A 107 -22.68 11.97 17.77
N PRO A 108 -23.35 12.19 18.92
CA PRO A 108 -24.24 13.36 19.11
C PRO A 108 -23.55 14.72 18.98
N ALA A 109 -22.25 14.77 19.30
CA ALA A 109 -21.46 16.01 19.21
C ALA A 109 -21.12 16.44 17.77
N TRP A 110 -21.55 15.66 16.78
CA TRP A 110 -21.24 15.88 15.36
C TRP A 110 -22.16 16.95 14.71
N ASN A 111 -22.15 18.15 15.21
CA ASN A 111 -23.06 19.20 14.72
C ASN A 111 -22.37 20.34 13.96
N ASN A 112 -21.09 20.19 13.57
CA ASN A 112 -20.33 21.27 12.99
C ASN A 112 -19.62 20.85 11.69
N TYR A 113 -19.77 21.65 10.61
CA TYR A 113 -19.05 21.46 9.34
C TYR A 113 -17.51 21.45 9.50
N SER A 114 -16.97 22.15 10.50
CA SER A 114 -15.53 22.14 10.79
C SER A 114 -15.02 20.74 11.16
N HIS A 115 -15.81 19.96 11.91
CA HIS A 115 -15.47 18.59 12.28
C HIS A 115 -15.41 17.66 11.06
N LEU A 116 -16.29 17.86 10.08
CA LEU A 116 -16.29 17.09 8.84
C LEU A 116 -15.00 17.29 8.04
N GLY A 117 -14.57 18.54 7.88
CA GLY A 117 -13.31 18.86 7.21
C GLY A 117 -12.10 18.23 7.92
N ARG A 118 -12.05 18.37 9.26
CA ARG A 118 -10.98 17.80 10.07
C ARG A 118 -10.95 16.27 9.97
N LEU A 119 -12.11 15.62 10.12
CA LEU A 119 -12.22 14.17 9.98
C LEU A 119 -11.76 13.69 8.60
N SER A 120 -12.17 14.37 7.52
CA SER A 120 -11.78 13.96 6.16
C SER A 120 -10.26 13.91 5.99
N VAL A 121 -9.55 14.86 6.56
CA VAL A 121 -8.06 14.87 6.56
C VAL A 121 -7.51 13.72 7.38
N LEU A 122 -8.06 13.46 8.57
CA LEU A 122 -7.61 12.37 9.44
C LEU A 122 -7.89 10.99 8.81
N LEU A 123 -9.07 10.80 8.20
CA LEU A 123 -9.39 9.55 7.48
C LEU A 123 -8.43 9.32 6.32
N GLN A 124 -8.16 10.35 5.53
CA GLN A 124 -7.22 10.23 4.42
C GLN A 124 -5.81 9.90 4.91
N ASN A 125 -5.37 10.50 6.02
CA ASN A 125 -4.08 10.18 6.63
C ASN A 125 -4.04 8.73 7.12
N ALA A 126 -5.07 8.27 7.85
CA ALA A 126 -5.17 6.91 8.34
C ALA A 126 -5.18 5.89 7.19
N ARG A 127 -6.00 6.13 6.15
CA ARG A 127 -6.05 5.28 4.95
C ARG A 127 -4.69 5.17 4.27
N ASN A 128 -4.05 6.31 4.00
CA ASN A 128 -2.85 6.34 3.17
C ASN A 128 -1.59 5.85 3.88
N ASN A 129 -1.49 6.05 5.20
CA ASN A 129 -0.26 5.80 5.95
C ASN A 129 -0.36 4.67 6.98
N ALA A 130 -1.56 4.31 7.42
CA ALA A 130 -1.74 3.37 8.52
C ALA A 130 -2.63 2.18 8.19
N THR A 131 -3.57 2.29 7.24
CA THR A 131 -4.44 1.18 6.89
C THR A 131 -3.75 0.22 5.94
N ARG A 132 -3.53 -1.01 6.39
CA ARG A 132 -2.97 -2.09 5.57
C ARG A 132 -4.06 -2.74 4.76
N MET A 133 -4.05 -2.51 3.45
CA MET A 133 -5.12 -2.93 2.56
C MET A 133 -4.89 -4.32 2.00
N PHE A 134 -5.91 -5.16 2.08
CA PHE A 134 -5.84 -6.52 1.54
C PHE A 134 -5.60 -6.53 0.02
N CYS A 135 -6.25 -5.63 -0.72
CA CYS A 135 -6.06 -5.50 -2.16
C CYS A 135 -4.64 -5.07 -2.58
N LEU A 136 -3.89 -4.46 -1.66
CA LEU A 136 -2.50 -4.04 -1.86
C LEU A 136 -1.49 -5.04 -1.24
N GLY A 137 -1.92 -6.26 -0.94
CA GLY A 137 -1.05 -7.29 -0.36
C GLY A 137 -0.61 -7.00 1.07
N GLY A 138 -1.36 -6.19 1.82
CA GLY A 138 -1.04 -5.77 3.18
C GLY A 138 -0.16 -4.52 3.26
N HIS A 139 0.14 -3.88 2.13
CA HIS A 139 0.79 -2.57 2.12
C HIS A 139 -0.22 -1.44 2.33
N THR A 140 0.25 -0.29 2.82
CA THR A 140 -0.52 0.94 2.78
C THR A 140 -0.47 1.56 1.36
N PRO A 141 -1.42 2.44 0.97
CA PRO A 141 -1.36 3.12 -0.31
C PRO A 141 -0.03 3.86 -0.56
N ASN A 142 0.49 4.57 0.44
CA ASN A 142 1.75 5.30 0.29
C ASN A 142 2.98 4.37 0.19
N GLU A 143 2.98 3.22 0.86
CA GLU A 143 4.02 2.20 0.66
C GLU A 143 4.02 1.68 -0.78
N THR A 144 2.85 1.41 -1.37
CA THR A 144 2.76 0.94 -2.76
C THR A 144 3.23 1.98 -3.76
N ILE A 145 2.89 3.25 -3.55
CA ILE A 145 3.38 4.36 -4.39
C ILE A 145 4.91 4.44 -4.34
N LYS A 146 5.49 4.29 -3.14
CA LYS A 146 6.95 4.27 -2.97
C LYS A 146 7.58 3.10 -3.70
N LEU A 147 7.06 1.88 -3.52
CA LEU A 147 7.56 0.68 -4.19
C LEU A 147 7.55 0.82 -5.72
N LEU A 148 6.48 1.39 -6.29
CA LEU A 148 6.38 1.63 -7.74
C LEU A 148 7.41 2.65 -8.22
N ARG A 149 7.61 3.74 -7.48
CA ARG A 149 8.63 4.76 -7.82
C ARG A 149 10.03 4.16 -7.79
N ASP A 150 10.35 3.40 -6.76
CA ASP A 150 11.66 2.76 -6.59
C ASP A 150 11.92 1.77 -7.75
N ALA A 151 10.92 0.97 -8.12
CA ALA A 151 11.00 0.05 -9.26
C ALA A 151 11.20 0.78 -10.60
N GLN A 152 10.49 1.89 -10.83
CA GLN A 152 10.66 2.72 -12.03
C GLN A 152 12.05 3.35 -12.11
N GLN A 153 12.56 3.87 -11.00
CA GLN A 153 13.90 4.44 -10.92
C GLN A 153 14.99 3.39 -11.20
N ALA A 154 14.86 2.19 -10.62
CA ALA A 154 15.77 1.08 -10.86
C ALA A 154 15.78 0.67 -12.36
N ALA A 155 14.60 0.59 -12.99
CA ALA A 155 14.48 0.28 -14.42
C ALA A 155 15.16 1.35 -15.30
N GLN A 156 14.99 2.64 -14.98
CA GLN A 156 15.63 3.75 -15.70
C GLN A 156 17.15 3.76 -15.55
N GLN A 157 17.67 3.40 -14.36
CA GLN A 157 19.10 3.29 -14.12
C GLN A 157 19.72 2.15 -14.94
N ASN A 158 19.06 1.01 -14.99
CA ASN A 158 19.52 -0.14 -15.78
C ASN A 158 19.57 0.15 -17.28
N THR A 159 18.59 0.90 -17.80
CA THR A 159 18.63 1.33 -19.22
C THR A 159 19.76 2.32 -19.52
N ARG A 160 20.10 3.20 -18.57
CA ARG A 160 21.23 4.14 -18.72
C ARG A 160 22.58 3.46 -18.63
N VAL A 161 22.72 2.40 -17.86
CA VAL A 161 23.96 1.61 -17.76
C VAL A 161 24.15 0.75 -19.01
N GLY A 162 23.08 0.21 -19.59
CA GLY A 162 23.12 -0.53 -20.87
C GLY A 162 23.42 0.35 -22.09
N ALA A 163 23.13 1.65 -22.03
CA ALA A 163 23.29 2.59 -23.14
C ALA A 163 24.70 3.22 -23.26
N LYS A 164 25.61 2.97 -22.32
CA LYS A 164 27.03 3.28 -22.53
C LYS A 164 27.65 2.20 -23.40
N ALA A 165 27.37 2.23 -24.71
CA ALA A 165 28.14 1.51 -25.69
C ALA A 165 29.64 1.81 -25.42
N LYS A 166 30.41 0.80 -25.08
CA LYS A 166 31.85 0.93 -24.91
C LYS A 166 32.37 1.66 -26.14
N LYS A 167 32.89 2.88 -25.98
CA LYS A 167 33.59 3.57 -27.07
C LYS A 167 34.74 2.66 -27.53
N VAL A 168 34.61 2.10 -28.71
CA VAL A 168 35.66 1.24 -29.27
C VAL A 168 36.70 2.19 -29.89
N TYR A 169 37.91 2.15 -29.40
CA TYR A 169 39.03 2.93 -29.90
C TYR A 169 39.67 2.24 -31.12
N PRO A 170 40.34 2.99 -32.01
CA PRO A 170 40.91 2.45 -33.23
C PRO A 170 41.84 1.23 -33.04
N ASN A 171 42.49 1.13 -31.92
CA ASN A 171 43.41 0.06 -31.59
C ASN A 171 42.83 -1.10 -30.79
N ASP A 172 41.57 -0.98 -30.33
CA ASP A 172 40.91 -2.04 -29.60
C ASP A 172 40.59 -3.26 -30.47
N PRO A 173 40.43 -4.44 -29.91
CA PRO A 173 39.92 -5.61 -30.63
C PRO A 173 38.53 -5.30 -31.22
N CYS A 174 38.34 -5.70 -32.47
CA CYS A 174 37.09 -5.42 -33.16
C CYS A 174 35.94 -6.20 -32.53
N PRO A 175 34.80 -5.56 -32.16
CA PRO A 175 33.67 -6.21 -31.54
C PRO A 175 32.97 -7.26 -32.41
N CYS A 176 33.31 -7.35 -33.72
CA CYS A 176 32.81 -8.39 -34.61
C CYS A 176 33.45 -9.77 -34.37
N GLY A 177 34.36 -9.91 -33.41
CA GLY A 177 35.01 -11.18 -33.08
C GLY A 177 36.13 -11.64 -34.05
N SER A 178 36.52 -10.80 -35.01
CA SER A 178 37.53 -11.16 -36.02
C SER A 178 38.99 -11.22 -35.51
N GLY A 179 39.25 -10.87 -34.25
CA GLY A 179 40.59 -10.77 -33.65
C GLY A 179 41.44 -9.60 -34.21
N LYS A 180 40.96 -8.83 -35.17
CA LYS A 180 41.67 -7.68 -35.77
C LYS A 180 41.40 -6.40 -34.99
N LYS A 181 42.36 -5.43 -35.01
CA LYS A 181 42.14 -4.10 -34.44
C LYS A 181 40.98 -3.39 -35.17
N TYR A 182 40.12 -2.65 -34.41
CA TYR A 182 38.91 -1.99 -34.97
C TYR A 182 39.21 -1.17 -36.23
N LYS A 183 40.24 -0.35 -36.24
CA LYS A 183 40.68 0.44 -37.41
C LYS A 183 41.05 -0.36 -38.66
N LYS A 184 41.38 -1.65 -38.49
CA LYS A 184 41.72 -2.57 -39.58
C LYS A 184 40.59 -3.52 -39.97
N CYS A 185 39.43 -3.38 -39.33
CA CYS A 185 38.23 -4.19 -39.54
C CYS A 185 37.00 -3.29 -39.76
N CYS A 186 36.05 -3.32 -38.86
CA CYS A 186 34.80 -2.55 -38.99
C CYS A 186 34.97 -1.03 -38.86
N GLY A 187 36.08 -0.54 -38.36
CA GLY A 187 36.43 0.88 -38.30
C GLY A 187 37.11 1.46 -39.54
N LYS A 188 37.29 0.66 -40.62
CA LYS A 188 37.71 1.22 -41.89
C LYS A 188 36.55 2.08 -42.45
N LYS A 189 36.78 3.39 -42.56
CA LYS A 189 35.94 4.24 -43.41
C LYS A 189 36.22 3.87 -44.85
N HIS A 190 35.21 3.46 -45.59
CA HIS A 190 35.24 3.40 -47.05
C HIS A 190 35.27 4.80 -47.62
#